data_c1d8283bb48b39048e9cb221ca32c878
#
_entry.id   c1d8283bb48b39048e9cb221ca32c878
#
_cell.length_a   1.000
_cell.length_b   1.000
_cell.length_c   1.000
_cell.angle_alpha   90.00
_cell.angle_beta   90.00
_cell.angle_gamma   90.00
#
_symmetry.space_group_name_H-M   'P 1'
#
loop_
_entity.id
_entity.type
_entity.pdbx_description
1 polymer ?
#
loop_
_entity_poly.entity_id
_entity_poly.type
_entity_poly.pdbx_seq_one_letter_code
_entity_poly.pdbx_strand_id
1 'polypeptide(L)'
;AVTDFNQRNGALLQRIAEKRKEYYTREKDSAYFDDLKKLENEICRDAESEISAKPASPASIILMYEYLLNENTVELCDSLLRIMPSEAKPASLLAKIDLFIEQVRRVSVGKIFPYSVLKNEKGESVSTNTFRDIPTVVTWWASYDPASREEMKNIREIYSKYKDDKVRVVNISLDIDKESWRNRIKTDSLEWTQLIQPEEWNASSTRNLGISRIPYTMILDKTGRLEKVGLEGDDLKKYIDKMVSRIDSLESVKEKN
;
A
#
# COMPACT_ATOMS: atom_id res chain seq x y z
N ALA A 1 -19.49 13.94 20.67
CA ALA A 1 -18.21 13.23 20.66
C ALA A 1 -17.53 13.30 19.28
N VAL A 2 -18.04 12.62 18.19
CA VAL A 2 -17.45 12.76 16.83
C VAL A 2 -17.47 14.23 16.38
N THR A 3 -18.58 14.92 16.54
CA THR A 3 -18.71 16.35 16.22
C THR A 3 -17.70 17.20 16.97
N ASP A 4 -17.48 16.94 18.25
CA ASP A 4 -16.52 17.68 19.09
C ASP A 4 -15.09 17.40 18.66
N PHE A 5 -14.78 16.15 18.29
CA PHE A 5 -13.49 15.76 17.70
C PHE A 5 -13.25 16.53 16.40
N ASN A 6 -14.21 16.51 15.49
CA ASN A 6 -14.11 17.20 14.21
C ASN A 6 -14.02 18.72 14.38
N GLN A 7 -14.69 19.31 15.38
CA GLN A 7 -14.60 20.73 15.68
C GLN A 7 -13.21 21.10 16.20
N ARG A 8 -12.64 20.33 17.13
CA ARG A 8 -11.27 20.56 17.65
C ARG A 8 -10.22 20.41 16.57
N ASN A 9 -10.39 19.46 15.66
CA ASN A 9 -9.47 19.18 14.55
C ASN A 9 -9.85 19.93 13.25
N GLY A 10 -10.76 20.91 13.31
CA GLY A 10 -11.34 21.56 12.13
C GLY A 10 -10.30 22.15 11.18
N ALA A 11 -9.28 22.86 11.70
CA ALA A 11 -8.21 23.43 10.89
C ALA A 11 -7.35 22.35 10.21
N LEU A 12 -7.05 21.26 10.90
CA LEU A 12 -6.29 20.12 10.34
C LEU A 12 -7.10 19.41 9.26
N LEU A 13 -8.36 19.09 9.53
CA LEU A 13 -9.27 18.46 8.58
C LEU A 13 -9.48 19.32 7.33
N GLN A 14 -9.59 20.64 7.50
CA GLN A 14 -9.67 21.57 6.37
C GLN A 14 -8.41 21.52 5.50
N ARG A 15 -7.22 21.56 6.09
CA ARG A 15 -5.95 21.45 5.36
C ARG A 15 -5.83 20.13 4.60
N ILE A 16 -6.25 19.02 5.21
CA ILE A 16 -6.31 17.71 4.53
C ILE A 16 -7.29 17.76 3.34
N ALA A 17 -8.48 18.31 3.55
CA ALA A 17 -9.49 18.42 2.50
C ALA A 17 -9.04 19.30 1.33
N GLU A 18 -8.38 20.43 1.60
CA GLU A 18 -7.81 21.31 0.56
C GLU A 18 -6.74 20.58 -0.25
N LYS A 19 -5.80 19.89 0.40
CA LYS A 19 -4.81 19.08 -0.30
C LYS A 19 -5.46 17.95 -1.12
N ARG A 20 -6.40 17.20 -0.56
CA ARG A 20 -7.12 16.14 -1.29
C ARG A 20 -7.92 16.69 -2.48
N LYS A 21 -8.47 17.90 -2.39
CA LYS A 21 -9.15 18.56 -3.50
C LYS A 21 -8.20 18.86 -4.66
N GLU A 22 -6.96 19.21 -4.36
CA GLU A 22 -5.94 19.50 -5.38
C GLU A 22 -5.23 18.24 -5.90
N TYR A 23 -5.45 17.08 -5.30
CA TYR A 23 -4.70 15.85 -5.54
C TYR A 23 -4.60 15.50 -7.04
N TYR A 24 -5.70 15.58 -7.76
CA TYR A 24 -5.77 15.22 -9.18
C TYR A 24 -5.64 16.40 -10.16
N THR A 25 -5.48 17.62 -9.69
CA THR A 25 -5.55 18.81 -10.57
C THR A 25 -4.30 19.04 -11.41
N ARG A 26 -3.15 18.59 -10.94
CA ARG A 26 -1.83 18.73 -11.61
C ARG A 26 -0.86 17.70 -11.05
N GLU A 27 0.29 17.52 -11.70
CA GLU A 27 1.37 16.72 -11.13
C GLU A 27 1.85 17.30 -9.80
N LYS A 28 2.22 16.42 -8.89
CA LYS A 28 2.72 16.74 -7.57
C LYS A 28 4.13 16.17 -7.42
N ASP A 29 4.94 16.83 -6.61
CA ASP A 29 6.25 16.34 -6.19
C ASP A 29 6.16 15.52 -4.90
N SER A 30 7.27 14.90 -4.52
CA SER A 30 7.36 14.11 -3.29
C SER A 30 7.03 14.94 -2.04
N ALA A 31 7.41 16.23 -2.03
CA ALA A 31 7.14 17.13 -0.90
C ALA A 31 5.64 17.31 -0.65
N TYR A 32 4.83 17.35 -1.71
CA TYR A 32 3.39 17.40 -1.57
C TYR A 32 2.83 16.15 -0.87
N PHE A 33 3.28 14.97 -1.28
CA PHE A 33 2.81 13.70 -0.69
C PHE A 33 3.29 13.51 0.74
N ASP A 34 4.54 13.89 1.02
CA ASP A 34 5.09 13.87 2.38
C ASP A 34 4.31 14.78 3.33
N ASP A 35 3.92 15.95 2.86
CA ASP A 35 3.15 16.90 3.65
C ASP A 35 1.71 16.42 3.88
N LEU A 36 1.05 15.85 2.84
CA LEU A 36 -0.25 15.22 3.00
C LEU A 36 -0.20 14.07 4.01
N LYS A 37 0.80 13.19 3.89
CA LYS A 37 1.01 12.06 4.79
C LYS A 37 1.26 12.52 6.24
N LYS A 38 1.98 13.63 6.46
CA LYS A 38 2.17 14.20 7.80
C LYS A 38 0.85 14.65 8.41
N LEU A 39 -0.01 15.34 7.64
CA LEU A 39 -1.32 15.78 8.12
C LEU A 39 -2.24 14.59 8.43
N GLU A 40 -2.23 13.56 7.58
CA GLU A 40 -3.01 12.34 7.80
C GLU A 40 -2.51 11.55 9.03
N ASN A 41 -1.21 11.49 9.26
CA ASN A 41 -0.65 10.89 10.47
C ASN A 41 -0.97 11.71 11.74
N GLU A 42 -1.13 13.03 11.63
CA GLU A 42 -1.52 13.89 12.75
C GLU A 42 -2.95 13.57 13.18
N ILE A 43 -3.91 13.53 12.23
CA ILE A 43 -5.29 13.19 12.55
C ILE A 43 -5.45 11.77 13.07
N CYS A 44 -4.64 10.80 12.57
CA CYS A 44 -4.60 9.45 13.11
C CYS A 44 -4.18 9.41 14.59
N ARG A 45 -3.14 10.16 14.97
CA ARG A 45 -2.67 10.24 16.37
C ARG A 45 -3.70 10.88 17.28
N ASP A 46 -4.38 11.92 16.82
CA ASP A 46 -5.44 12.56 17.58
C ASP A 46 -6.63 11.63 17.80
N ALA A 47 -7.00 10.85 16.77
CA ALA A 47 -8.05 9.84 16.87
C ALA A 47 -7.65 8.70 17.84
N GLU A 48 -6.42 8.19 17.77
CA GLU A 48 -5.88 7.20 18.71
C GLU A 48 -5.95 7.70 20.15
N SER A 49 -5.53 8.95 20.39
CA SER A 49 -5.56 9.58 21.72
C SER A 49 -6.98 9.68 22.26
N GLU A 50 -7.95 10.15 21.44
CA GLU A 50 -9.36 10.28 21.84
C GLU A 50 -9.99 8.91 22.13
N ILE A 51 -9.74 7.90 21.30
CA ILE A 51 -10.24 6.54 21.46
C ILE A 51 -9.67 5.92 22.75
N SER A 52 -8.37 6.08 22.99
CA SER A 52 -7.69 5.56 24.18
C SER A 52 -8.23 6.22 25.47
N ALA A 53 -8.52 7.52 25.41
CA ALA A 53 -9.06 8.24 26.55
C ALA A 53 -10.52 7.89 26.86
N LYS A 54 -11.31 7.50 25.86
CA LYS A 54 -12.76 7.25 25.98
C LYS A 54 -13.21 5.97 25.26
N PRO A 55 -12.63 4.80 25.59
CA PRO A 55 -12.90 3.56 24.85
C PRO A 55 -14.36 3.10 24.92
N ALA A 56 -15.09 3.50 25.95
CA ALA A 56 -16.52 3.20 26.11
C ALA A 56 -17.45 4.10 25.30
N SER A 57 -16.93 5.14 24.65
CA SER A 57 -17.75 6.02 23.83
C SER A 57 -18.15 5.33 22.51
N PRO A 58 -19.45 5.35 22.13
CA PRO A 58 -19.87 4.90 20.79
C PRO A 58 -19.20 5.67 19.64
N ALA A 59 -18.66 6.86 19.90
CA ALA A 59 -17.88 7.61 18.93
C ALA A 59 -16.52 6.97 18.62
N SER A 60 -15.94 6.25 19.55
CA SER A 60 -14.58 5.70 19.41
C SER A 60 -14.46 4.72 18.25
N ILE A 61 -15.44 3.86 18.02
CA ILE A 61 -15.41 2.94 16.87
C ILE A 61 -15.64 3.69 15.54
N ILE A 62 -16.37 4.79 15.55
CA ILE A 62 -16.57 5.66 14.38
C ILE A 62 -15.26 6.35 14.03
N LEU A 63 -14.58 6.94 15.02
CA LEU A 63 -13.27 7.57 14.83
C LEU A 63 -12.23 6.58 14.33
N MET A 64 -12.24 5.33 14.84
CA MET A 64 -11.39 4.26 14.36
C MET A 64 -11.64 3.99 12.86
N TYR A 65 -12.89 3.82 12.47
CA TYR A 65 -13.27 3.53 11.09
C TYR A 65 -12.93 4.68 10.13
N GLU A 66 -13.14 5.92 10.55
CA GLU A 66 -12.93 7.10 9.70
C GLU A 66 -11.47 7.52 9.58
N TYR A 67 -10.68 7.39 10.65
CA TYR A 67 -9.36 8.00 10.73
C TYR A 67 -8.20 7.03 10.98
N LEU A 68 -8.45 5.86 11.55
CA LEU A 68 -7.38 4.90 11.87
C LEU A 68 -7.33 3.71 10.92
N LEU A 69 -8.44 3.28 10.35
CA LEU A 69 -8.50 2.00 9.64
C LEU A 69 -7.76 2.05 8.31
N ASN A 70 -6.51 1.61 8.33
CA ASN A 70 -5.67 1.43 7.15
C ASN A 70 -4.70 0.25 7.38
N GLU A 71 -3.99 -0.17 6.34
CA GLU A 71 -3.10 -1.33 6.38
C GLU A 71 -1.93 -1.21 7.35
N ASN A 72 -1.49 0.01 7.70
CA ASN A 72 -0.38 0.25 8.63
C ASN A 72 -0.82 0.28 10.09
N THR A 73 -2.11 0.41 10.37
CA THR A 73 -2.68 0.60 11.72
C THR A 73 -3.51 -0.58 12.19
N VAL A 74 -3.53 -1.69 11.46
CA VAL A 74 -4.34 -2.87 11.77
C VAL A 74 -4.09 -3.40 13.19
N GLU A 75 -2.83 -3.51 13.59
CA GLU A 75 -2.49 -4.00 14.94
C GLU A 75 -2.86 -2.99 16.04
N LEU A 76 -2.79 -1.70 15.74
CA LEU A 76 -3.28 -0.65 16.63
C LEU A 76 -4.81 -0.74 16.76
N CYS A 77 -5.54 -0.86 15.65
CA CYS A 77 -6.99 -1.01 15.65
C CYS A 77 -7.43 -2.24 16.47
N ASP A 78 -6.78 -3.38 16.28
CA ASP A 78 -7.07 -4.60 17.05
C ASP A 78 -6.82 -4.40 18.56
N SER A 79 -5.73 -3.73 18.91
CA SER A 79 -5.41 -3.40 20.30
C SER A 79 -6.46 -2.48 20.94
N LEU A 80 -6.90 -1.47 20.21
CA LEU A 80 -7.95 -0.55 20.68
C LEU A 80 -9.31 -1.25 20.79
N LEU A 81 -9.65 -2.14 19.85
CA LEU A 81 -10.89 -2.93 19.92
C LEU A 81 -10.96 -3.82 21.18
N ARG A 82 -9.82 -4.31 21.68
CA ARG A 82 -9.78 -5.14 22.90
C ARG A 82 -10.10 -4.36 24.16
N ILE A 83 -9.77 -3.07 24.24
CA ILE A 83 -10.09 -2.23 25.39
C ILE A 83 -11.47 -1.59 25.30
N MET A 84 -12.14 -1.63 24.15
CA MET A 84 -13.49 -1.12 23.97
C MET A 84 -14.53 -2.11 24.48
N PRO A 85 -15.50 -1.70 25.34
CA PRO A 85 -16.59 -2.58 25.77
C PRO A 85 -17.54 -2.92 24.62
N SER A 86 -18.28 -4.01 24.78
CA SER A 86 -19.19 -4.54 23.73
C SER A 86 -20.23 -3.52 23.29
N GLU A 87 -20.73 -2.73 24.24
CA GLU A 87 -21.77 -1.73 24.03
C GLU A 87 -21.31 -0.56 23.15
N ALA A 88 -19.99 -0.32 23.11
CA ALA A 88 -19.39 0.71 22.25
C ALA A 88 -19.10 0.20 20.82
N LYS A 89 -19.37 -1.06 20.52
CA LYS A 89 -19.04 -1.74 19.24
C LYS A 89 -20.31 -2.20 18.51
N PRO A 90 -21.03 -1.33 17.79
CA PRO A 90 -22.16 -1.75 16.95
C PRO A 90 -21.73 -2.86 15.96
N ALA A 91 -22.49 -3.96 15.92
CA ALA A 91 -22.13 -5.17 15.17
C ALA A 91 -21.86 -4.91 13.68
N SER A 92 -22.60 -4.00 13.06
CA SER A 92 -22.44 -3.67 11.63
C SER A 92 -21.13 -2.97 11.32
N LEU A 93 -20.63 -2.12 12.22
CA LEU A 93 -19.38 -1.40 12.03
C LEU A 93 -18.18 -2.26 12.43
N LEU A 94 -18.33 -3.02 13.54
CA LEU A 94 -17.33 -3.99 13.96
C LEU A 94 -17.06 -5.03 12.85
N ALA A 95 -18.12 -5.59 12.23
CA ALA A 95 -17.95 -6.55 11.14
C ALA A 95 -17.16 -5.98 9.94
N LYS A 96 -17.31 -4.69 9.61
CA LYS A 96 -16.52 -4.05 8.55
C LYS A 96 -15.05 -3.91 8.94
N ILE A 97 -14.79 -3.53 10.17
CA ILE A 97 -13.42 -3.39 10.70
C ILE A 97 -12.75 -4.76 10.76
N ASP A 98 -13.42 -5.78 11.30
CA ASP A 98 -12.90 -7.14 11.39
C ASP A 98 -12.59 -7.71 10.00
N LEU A 99 -13.50 -7.52 9.04
CA LEU A 99 -13.27 -7.95 7.66
C LEU A 99 -12.01 -7.30 7.06
N PHE A 100 -11.81 -6.00 7.27
CA PHE A 100 -10.63 -5.29 6.80
C PHE A 100 -9.35 -5.82 7.48
N ILE A 101 -9.37 -5.97 8.81
CA ILE A 101 -8.26 -6.54 9.58
C ILE A 101 -7.89 -7.94 9.07
N GLU A 102 -8.89 -8.81 8.84
CA GLU A 102 -8.66 -10.14 8.28
C GLU A 102 -8.05 -10.08 6.87
N GLN A 103 -8.52 -9.20 6.01
CA GLN A 103 -7.99 -9.02 4.66
C GLN A 103 -6.52 -8.63 4.70
N VAL A 104 -6.16 -7.63 5.50
CA VAL A 104 -4.76 -7.20 5.66
C VAL A 104 -3.91 -8.34 6.24
N ARG A 105 -4.40 -9.08 7.24
CA ARG A 105 -3.67 -10.20 7.85
C ARG A 105 -3.47 -11.41 6.92
N ARG A 106 -4.31 -11.60 5.92
CA ARG A 106 -4.12 -12.64 4.89
C ARG A 106 -2.85 -12.41 4.07
N VAL A 107 -2.43 -11.16 3.94
CA VAL A 107 -1.21 -10.71 3.24
C VAL A 107 -0.09 -10.34 4.20
N SER A 108 0.00 -11.00 5.33
CA SER A 108 1.07 -10.76 6.30
C SER A 108 2.41 -11.34 5.82
N VAL A 109 3.49 -10.73 6.31
CA VAL A 109 4.86 -11.21 6.10
C VAL A 109 4.98 -12.72 6.33
N GLY A 110 5.69 -13.42 5.45
CA GLY A 110 5.86 -14.88 5.48
C GLY A 110 4.79 -15.67 4.73
N LYS A 111 3.65 -15.07 4.33
CA LYS A 111 2.64 -15.73 3.51
C LYS A 111 3.07 -15.79 2.05
N ILE A 112 2.66 -16.85 1.35
CA ILE A 112 2.88 -16.96 -0.10
C ILE A 112 1.99 -15.94 -0.82
N PHE A 113 2.57 -15.23 -1.77
CA PHE A 113 1.82 -14.32 -2.64
C PHE A 113 0.74 -15.09 -3.41
N PRO A 114 -0.51 -14.60 -3.43
CA PRO A 114 -1.62 -15.34 -4.01
C PRO A 114 -1.44 -15.62 -5.51
N TYR A 115 -1.90 -16.80 -5.92
CA TYR A 115 -1.97 -17.13 -7.33
C TYR A 115 -3.00 -16.25 -8.04
N SER A 116 -2.58 -15.65 -9.15
CA SER A 116 -3.43 -14.91 -10.07
C SER A 116 -2.86 -14.97 -11.49
N VAL A 117 -3.71 -14.73 -12.47
CA VAL A 117 -3.29 -14.56 -13.87
C VAL A 117 -3.67 -13.17 -14.32
N LEU A 118 -2.68 -12.38 -14.67
CA LEU A 118 -2.80 -11.00 -15.10
C LEU A 118 -2.50 -10.89 -16.59
N LYS A 119 -2.75 -9.72 -17.19
CA LYS A 119 -2.42 -9.45 -18.58
C LYS A 119 -1.29 -8.44 -18.67
N ASN A 120 -0.32 -8.69 -19.54
CA ASN A 120 0.69 -7.70 -19.87
C ASN A 120 0.17 -6.70 -20.93
N GLU A 121 0.99 -5.73 -21.30
CA GLU A 121 0.66 -4.69 -22.29
C GLU A 121 0.32 -5.23 -23.69
N LYS A 122 0.82 -6.44 -24.02
CA LYS A 122 0.51 -7.15 -25.27
C LYS A 122 -0.78 -7.98 -25.18
N GLY A 123 -1.37 -8.08 -23.99
CA GLY A 123 -2.56 -8.92 -23.74
C GLY A 123 -2.25 -10.38 -23.43
N GLU A 124 -0.98 -10.74 -23.27
CA GLU A 124 -0.55 -12.08 -22.90
C GLU A 124 -0.79 -12.36 -21.42
N SER A 125 -1.10 -13.60 -21.09
CA SER A 125 -1.32 -14.03 -19.71
C SER A 125 -0.01 -14.23 -18.96
N VAL A 126 0.13 -13.59 -17.81
CA VAL A 126 1.27 -13.75 -16.91
C VAL A 126 0.77 -14.26 -15.56
N SER A 127 1.32 -15.39 -15.13
CA SER A 127 1.01 -15.99 -13.83
C SER A 127 1.88 -15.37 -12.72
N THR A 128 1.30 -15.07 -11.57
CA THR A 128 2.06 -14.62 -10.39
C THR A 128 3.02 -15.70 -9.84
N ASN A 129 2.89 -16.95 -10.27
CA ASN A 129 3.88 -17.98 -9.96
C ASN A 129 5.27 -17.69 -10.56
N THR A 130 5.36 -16.82 -11.58
CA THR A 130 6.64 -16.35 -12.13
C THR A 130 7.36 -15.35 -11.22
N PHE A 131 6.73 -14.88 -10.14
CA PHE A 131 7.34 -13.97 -9.16
C PHE A 131 8.17 -14.74 -8.12
N ARG A 132 8.99 -15.66 -8.58
CA ARG A 132 9.87 -16.53 -7.77
C ARG A 132 11.27 -16.54 -8.36
N ASP A 133 12.19 -17.23 -7.73
CA ASP A 133 13.60 -17.42 -8.07
C ASP A 133 14.49 -16.22 -7.75
N ILE A 134 14.01 -15.00 -7.93
CA ILE A 134 14.65 -13.76 -7.47
C ILE A 134 13.65 -12.91 -6.67
N PRO A 135 14.11 -12.11 -5.70
CA PRO A 135 13.24 -11.18 -4.97
C PRO A 135 12.48 -10.27 -5.93
N THR A 136 11.21 -10.06 -5.64
CA THR A 136 10.33 -9.31 -6.55
C THR A 136 9.66 -8.15 -5.82
N VAL A 137 9.78 -6.95 -6.38
CA VAL A 137 9.02 -5.75 -5.96
C VAL A 137 7.76 -5.69 -6.80
N VAL A 138 6.60 -5.79 -6.16
CA VAL A 138 5.28 -5.72 -6.81
C VAL A 138 4.59 -4.44 -6.36
N THR A 139 4.31 -3.52 -7.28
CA THR A 139 3.66 -2.24 -6.97
C THR A 139 2.33 -2.11 -7.71
N TRP A 140 1.25 -1.93 -6.95
CA TRP A 140 -0.06 -1.50 -7.50
C TRP A 140 -0.05 0.00 -7.74
N TRP A 141 -0.55 0.40 -8.89
CA TRP A 141 -0.55 1.78 -9.33
C TRP A 141 -1.69 2.07 -10.31
N ALA A 142 -1.87 3.33 -10.69
CA ALA A 142 -2.70 3.70 -11.82
C ALA A 142 -2.12 4.92 -12.55
N SER A 143 -2.34 4.97 -13.85
CA SER A 143 -1.82 6.04 -14.71
C SER A 143 -2.42 7.41 -14.38
N TYR A 144 -3.65 7.44 -13.88
CA TYR A 144 -4.37 8.65 -13.48
C TYR A 144 -3.97 9.15 -12.09
N ASP A 145 -3.34 8.31 -11.25
CA ASP A 145 -3.03 8.65 -9.86
C ASP A 145 -1.69 9.39 -9.73
N PRO A 146 -1.68 10.64 -9.20
CA PRO A 146 -0.46 11.43 -9.08
C PRO A 146 0.61 10.81 -8.18
N ALA A 147 0.22 10.21 -7.05
CA ALA A 147 1.18 9.58 -6.14
C ALA A 147 1.82 8.34 -6.78
N SER A 148 1.03 7.55 -7.52
CA SER A 148 1.56 6.42 -8.29
C SER A 148 2.60 6.88 -9.32
N ARG A 149 2.34 7.98 -10.04
CA ARG A 149 3.32 8.52 -11.01
C ARG A 149 4.61 9.00 -10.35
N GLU A 150 4.49 9.62 -9.16
CA GLU A 150 5.68 10.01 -8.39
C GLU A 150 6.48 8.78 -7.93
N GLU A 151 5.79 7.75 -7.42
CA GLU A 151 6.45 6.51 -6.99
C GLU A 151 7.13 5.76 -8.14
N MET A 152 6.63 5.86 -9.38
CA MET A 152 7.30 5.27 -10.53
C MET A 152 8.73 5.82 -10.75
N LYS A 153 9.05 7.02 -10.26
CA LYS A 153 10.44 7.54 -10.29
C LYS A 153 11.35 6.73 -9.36
N ASN A 154 10.88 6.42 -8.15
CA ASN A 154 11.62 5.59 -7.19
C ASN A 154 11.77 4.15 -7.70
N ILE A 155 10.72 3.58 -8.25
CA ILE A 155 10.73 2.23 -8.86
C ILE A 155 11.73 2.17 -10.02
N ARG A 156 11.81 3.22 -10.85
CA ARG A 156 12.80 3.30 -11.95
C ARG A 156 14.24 3.30 -11.42
N GLU A 157 14.53 4.00 -10.33
CA GLU A 157 15.86 3.99 -9.72
C GLU A 157 16.24 2.57 -9.24
N ILE A 158 15.30 1.86 -8.60
CA ILE A 158 15.49 0.47 -8.18
C ILE A 158 15.75 -0.42 -9.39
N TYR A 159 14.90 -0.32 -10.43
CA TYR A 159 15.06 -1.12 -11.65
C TYR A 159 16.39 -0.85 -12.34
N SER A 160 16.76 0.42 -12.53
CA SER A 160 18.02 0.82 -13.17
C SER A 160 19.25 0.31 -12.42
N LYS A 161 19.17 0.23 -11.08
CA LYS A 161 20.28 -0.20 -10.24
C LYS A 161 20.46 -1.72 -10.22
N TYR A 162 19.38 -2.48 -10.19
CA TYR A 162 19.43 -3.93 -9.96
C TYR A 162 19.00 -4.75 -11.17
N LYS A 163 18.13 -4.19 -12.02
CA LYS A 163 17.46 -4.89 -13.15
C LYS A 163 16.89 -6.24 -12.69
N ASP A 164 16.63 -7.13 -13.63
CA ASP A 164 16.08 -8.45 -13.32
C ASP A 164 17.12 -9.49 -12.86
N ASP A 165 18.37 -9.08 -12.64
CA ASP A 165 19.43 -9.98 -12.18
C ASP A 165 19.36 -10.24 -10.67
N LYS A 166 19.08 -9.19 -9.86
CA LYS A 166 19.04 -9.29 -8.40
C LYS A 166 17.67 -8.99 -7.81
N VAL A 167 16.89 -8.13 -8.45
CA VAL A 167 15.54 -7.74 -8.04
C VAL A 167 14.67 -7.60 -9.27
N ARG A 168 13.62 -8.40 -9.33
CA ARG A 168 12.56 -8.24 -10.34
C ARG A 168 11.62 -7.12 -9.92
N VAL A 169 11.23 -6.30 -10.87
CA VAL A 169 10.23 -5.25 -10.67
C VAL A 169 8.99 -5.59 -11.50
N VAL A 170 7.83 -5.54 -10.87
CA VAL A 170 6.53 -5.80 -11.49
C VAL A 170 5.55 -4.71 -11.04
N ASN A 171 4.89 -4.08 -11.98
CA ASN A 171 3.79 -3.18 -11.70
C ASN A 171 2.46 -3.81 -12.09
N ILE A 172 1.46 -3.65 -11.23
CA ILE A 172 0.09 -4.10 -11.48
C ILE A 172 -0.81 -2.87 -11.51
N SER A 173 -1.32 -2.56 -12.70
CA SER A 173 -2.20 -1.40 -12.89
C SER A 173 -3.64 -1.72 -12.50
N LEU A 174 -4.30 -0.73 -11.90
CA LEU A 174 -5.73 -0.68 -11.62
C LEU A 174 -6.46 0.27 -12.59
N ASP A 175 -5.89 0.53 -13.75
CA ASP A 175 -6.53 1.36 -14.77
C ASP A 175 -7.72 0.62 -15.41
N ILE A 176 -8.83 1.36 -15.60
CA ILE A 176 -9.97 0.93 -16.40
C ILE A 176 -9.62 1.03 -17.87
N ASP A 177 -9.02 2.16 -18.26
CA ASP A 177 -8.66 2.45 -19.63
C ASP A 177 -7.26 1.91 -19.96
N LYS A 178 -7.24 0.79 -20.67
CA LYS A 178 -6.00 0.14 -21.12
C LYS A 178 -5.18 1.00 -22.09
N GLU A 179 -5.80 1.91 -22.81
CA GLU A 179 -5.08 2.78 -23.75
C GLU A 179 -4.32 3.86 -22.98
N SER A 180 -4.94 4.52 -22.03
CA SER A 180 -4.29 5.47 -21.12
C SER A 180 -3.14 4.82 -20.36
N TRP A 181 -3.34 3.60 -19.85
CA TRP A 181 -2.29 2.83 -19.20
C TRP A 181 -1.09 2.57 -20.13
N ARG A 182 -1.32 2.05 -21.36
CA ARG A 182 -0.25 1.80 -22.33
C ARG A 182 0.47 3.09 -22.75
N ASN A 183 -0.27 4.18 -22.93
CA ASN A 183 0.30 5.47 -23.26
C ASN A 183 1.19 5.99 -22.13
N ARG A 184 0.79 5.80 -20.87
CA ARG A 184 1.59 6.19 -19.72
C ARG A 184 2.87 5.36 -19.60
N ILE A 185 2.81 4.04 -19.81
CA ILE A 185 4.01 3.17 -19.85
C ILE A 185 5.03 3.70 -20.86
N LYS A 186 4.59 4.06 -22.06
CA LYS A 186 5.47 4.59 -23.12
C LYS A 186 6.01 5.97 -22.77
N THR A 187 5.14 6.88 -22.35
CA THR A 187 5.52 8.27 -22.03
C THR A 187 6.55 8.31 -20.89
N ASP A 188 6.35 7.50 -19.87
CA ASP A 188 7.24 7.46 -18.70
C ASP A 188 8.37 6.41 -18.88
N SER A 189 8.48 5.74 -20.03
CA SER A 189 9.53 4.73 -20.31
C SER A 189 9.64 3.70 -19.18
N LEU A 190 8.52 3.04 -18.83
CA LEU A 190 8.48 2.02 -17.79
C LEU A 190 8.90 0.67 -18.39
N GLU A 191 10.19 0.35 -18.38
CA GLU A 191 10.80 -0.78 -19.11
C GLU A 191 10.64 -2.15 -18.43
N TRP A 192 10.28 -2.17 -17.15
CA TRP A 192 10.06 -3.41 -16.39
C TRP A 192 8.66 -3.98 -16.61
N THR A 193 8.41 -5.17 -16.07
CA THR A 193 7.16 -5.90 -16.27
C THR A 193 5.94 -5.07 -15.83
N GLN A 194 5.07 -4.79 -16.80
CA GLN A 194 3.83 -4.05 -16.61
C GLN A 194 2.64 -4.99 -16.80
N LEU A 195 1.82 -5.12 -15.78
CA LEU A 195 0.62 -5.96 -15.78
C LEU A 195 -0.61 -5.11 -15.48
N ILE A 196 -1.76 -5.57 -15.92
CA ILE A 196 -3.05 -4.94 -15.63
C ILE A 196 -4.00 -5.95 -15.00
N GLN A 197 -4.74 -5.49 -13.98
CA GLN A 197 -5.78 -6.25 -13.33
C GLN A 197 -7.11 -6.04 -14.08
N PRO A 198 -7.68 -7.09 -14.72
CA PRO A 198 -8.85 -6.91 -15.58
C PRO A 198 -10.11 -6.39 -14.87
N GLU A 199 -10.23 -6.65 -13.57
CA GLU A 199 -11.40 -6.30 -12.74
C GLU A 199 -11.11 -5.15 -11.77
N GLU A 200 -9.97 -4.48 -11.92
CA GLU A 200 -9.59 -3.28 -11.17
C GLU A 200 -9.64 -3.47 -9.65
N TRP A 201 -10.21 -2.46 -8.96
CA TRP A 201 -10.46 -2.49 -7.50
C TRP A 201 -11.41 -3.61 -7.08
N ASN A 202 -12.30 -4.06 -7.97
CA ASN A 202 -13.27 -5.12 -7.70
C ASN A 202 -12.69 -6.53 -7.83
N ALA A 203 -11.49 -6.67 -8.36
CA ALA A 203 -10.84 -7.97 -8.47
C ALA A 203 -10.72 -8.63 -7.10
N SER A 204 -11.04 -9.92 -7.05
CA SER A 204 -10.89 -10.71 -5.83
C SER A 204 -9.44 -10.71 -5.33
N SER A 205 -8.46 -10.67 -6.25
CA SER A 205 -7.05 -10.53 -5.94
C SER A 205 -6.74 -9.22 -5.20
N THR A 206 -7.21 -8.06 -5.69
CA THR A 206 -6.98 -6.76 -5.05
C THR A 206 -7.64 -6.71 -3.67
N ARG A 207 -8.91 -7.12 -3.57
CA ARG A 207 -9.64 -7.16 -2.29
C ARG A 207 -9.04 -8.15 -1.29
N ASN A 208 -8.66 -9.35 -1.74
CA ASN A 208 -8.07 -10.36 -0.87
C ASN A 208 -6.66 -9.99 -0.39
N LEU A 209 -6.00 -9.07 -1.08
CA LEU A 209 -4.71 -8.50 -0.70
C LEU A 209 -4.83 -7.30 0.24
N GLY A 210 -6.04 -6.88 0.60
CA GLY A 210 -6.29 -5.74 1.49
C GLY A 210 -5.78 -4.40 0.95
N ILE A 211 -5.64 -4.29 -0.40
CA ILE A 211 -5.16 -3.07 -1.03
C ILE A 211 -6.29 -2.05 -1.02
N SER A 212 -6.12 -1.00 -0.23
CA SER A 212 -7.11 0.07 -0.03
C SER A 212 -6.71 1.38 -0.69
N ARG A 213 -5.44 1.53 -1.06
CA ARG A 213 -4.86 2.73 -1.69
C ARG A 213 -3.79 2.36 -2.71
N ILE A 214 -3.42 3.31 -3.55
CA ILE A 214 -2.27 3.27 -4.45
C ILE A 214 -1.46 4.57 -4.32
N PRO A 215 -0.13 4.55 -4.57
CA PRO A 215 0.64 3.33 -4.82
C PRO A 215 0.67 2.40 -3.61
N TYR A 216 0.82 1.10 -3.83
CA TYR A 216 1.00 0.13 -2.75
C TYR A 216 2.02 -0.92 -3.16
N THR A 217 3.08 -1.08 -2.38
CA THR A 217 4.19 -1.96 -2.73
C THR A 217 4.29 -3.16 -1.78
N MET A 218 4.44 -4.33 -2.36
CA MET A 218 4.78 -5.59 -1.68
C MET A 218 6.14 -6.09 -2.16
N ILE A 219 6.96 -6.57 -1.25
CA ILE A 219 8.26 -7.15 -1.56
C ILE A 219 8.18 -8.64 -1.27
N LEU A 220 8.53 -9.44 -2.26
CA LEU A 220 8.56 -10.90 -2.18
C LEU A 220 10.00 -11.39 -2.11
N ASP A 221 10.23 -12.40 -1.29
CA ASP A 221 11.47 -13.16 -1.32
C ASP A 221 11.53 -14.07 -2.58
N LYS A 222 12.69 -14.72 -2.81
CA LYS A 222 12.88 -15.63 -3.93
C LYS A 222 11.99 -16.87 -3.93
N THR A 223 11.28 -17.15 -2.82
CA THR A 223 10.31 -18.26 -2.75
C THR A 223 8.87 -17.80 -3.08
N GLY A 224 8.66 -16.50 -3.32
CA GLY A 224 7.37 -15.88 -3.55
C GLY A 224 6.59 -15.61 -2.28
N ARG A 225 7.27 -15.52 -1.13
CA ARG A 225 6.65 -15.12 0.14
C ARG A 225 6.80 -13.64 0.37
N LEU A 226 5.80 -13.05 1.00
CA LEU A 226 5.83 -11.64 1.42
C LEU A 226 6.93 -11.42 2.45
N GLU A 227 7.90 -10.58 2.12
CA GLU A 227 8.99 -10.17 3.02
C GLU A 227 8.71 -8.81 3.66
N LYS A 228 8.07 -7.90 2.92
CA LYS A 228 7.68 -6.57 3.42
C LYS A 228 6.52 -6.02 2.60
N VAL A 229 5.71 -5.15 3.22
CA VAL A 229 4.57 -4.48 2.56
C VAL A 229 4.51 -3.01 2.94
N GLY A 230 3.91 -2.18 2.08
CA GLY A 230 3.56 -0.78 2.36
C GLY A 230 4.74 0.18 2.40
N LEU A 231 5.91 -0.18 1.86
CA LEU A 231 7.05 0.75 1.72
C LEU A 231 6.91 1.55 0.42
N GLU A 232 7.33 2.81 0.47
CA GLU A 232 7.30 3.78 -0.63
C GLU A 232 8.53 4.70 -0.55
N GLY A 233 8.86 5.34 -1.66
CA GLY A 233 9.88 6.38 -1.74
C GLY A 233 11.26 5.91 -1.28
N ASP A 234 11.93 6.75 -0.51
CA ASP A 234 13.27 6.47 0.00
C ASP A 234 13.34 5.27 0.95
N ASP A 235 12.27 5.00 1.70
CA ASP A 235 12.23 3.85 2.60
C ASP A 235 12.19 2.53 1.83
N LEU A 236 11.48 2.50 0.70
CA LEU A 236 11.51 1.36 -0.23
C LEU A 236 12.92 1.16 -0.79
N LYS A 237 13.55 2.22 -1.31
CA LYS A 237 14.93 2.15 -1.87
C LYS A 237 15.94 1.63 -0.84
N LYS A 238 15.94 2.21 0.36
CA LYS A 238 16.82 1.78 1.47
C LYS A 238 16.60 0.32 1.86
N TYR A 239 15.35 -0.13 1.87
CA TYR A 239 15.03 -1.51 2.20
C TYR A 239 15.58 -2.47 1.13
N ILE A 240 15.35 -2.17 -0.15
CA ILE A 240 15.87 -2.98 -1.27
C ILE A 240 17.39 -3.04 -1.25
N ASP A 241 18.07 -1.92 -1.00
CA ASP A 241 19.54 -1.86 -0.89
C ASP A 241 20.07 -2.79 0.21
N LYS A 242 19.43 -2.77 1.39
CA LYS A 242 19.78 -3.67 2.50
C LYS A 242 19.49 -5.14 2.17
N MET A 243 18.37 -5.41 1.53
CA MET A 243 17.97 -6.76 1.13
C MET A 243 19.00 -7.36 0.15
N VAL A 244 19.38 -6.63 -0.89
CA VAL A 244 20.37 -7.08 -1.87
C VAL A 244 21.72 -7.28 -1.21
N SER A 245 22.20 -6.35 -0.39
CA SER A 245 23.46 -6.50 0.35
C SER A 245 23.49 -7.75 1.24
N ARG A 246 22.37 -8.10 1.87
CA ARG A 246 22.22 -9.32 2.66
C ARG A 246 22.35 -10.58 1.79
N ILE A 247 21.71 -10.57 0.62
CA ILE A 247 21.75 -11.70 -0.34
C ILE A 247 23.19 -11.91 -0.84
N ASP A 248 23.86 -10.84 -1.29
CA ASP A 248 25.24 -10.89 -1.76
C ASP A 248 26.21 -11.44 -0.69
N SER A 249 26.00 -11.04 0.57
CA SER A 249 26.79 -11.53 1.69
C SER A 249 26.60 -13.04 1.92
N LEU A 250 25.37 -13.55 1.78
CA LEU A 250 25.07 -14.96 1.95
C LEU A 250 25.61 -15.83 0.80
N GLU A 251 25.59 -15.32 -0.43
CA GLU A 251 26.13 -16.00 -1.61
C GLU A 251 27.66 -16.09 -1.54
N SER A 252 28.33 -15.01 -1.15
CA SER A 252 29.80 -15.00 -1.00
C SER A 252 30.31 -15.95 0.10
N VAL A 253 29.49 -16.27 1.10
CA VAL A 253 29.83 -17.28 2.13
C VAL A 253 29.67 -18.71 1.60
N LYS A 254 28.68 -18.94 0.70
CA LYS A 254 28.44 -20.26 0.09
C LYS A 254 29.50 -20.65 -0.93
N GLU A 255 30.06 -19.68 -1.64
CA GLU A 255 31.14 -19.92 -2.61
C GLU A 255 32.49 -20.21 -1.97
N LYS A 256 32.64 -19.91 -0.68
CA LYS A 256 33.88 -20.12 0.09
C LYS A 256 33.91 -21.45 0.88
N ASN A 257 32.81 -22.19 0.90
CA ASN A 257 32.66 -23.48 1.56
C ASN A 257 32.42 -24.60 0.55
#